data_7e68cf2232717940d6ae72d511e04519
#
_entry.id   7e68cf2232717940d6ae72d511e04519
#
_cell.length_a   1.000
_cell.length_b   1.000
_cell.length_c   1.000
_cell.angle_alpha   90.00
_cell.angle_beta   90.00
_cell.angle_gamma   90.00
#
_symmetry.space_group_name_H-M   'P 1'
#
loop_
_entity.id
_entity.type
_entity.pdbx_description
1 polymer ?
#
loop_
_entity_poly.entity_id
_entity_poly.type
_entity_poly.pdbx_seq_one_letter_code
_entity_poly.pdbx_strand_id
1 'polypeptide(L)'
;MHKYPIFYFSVRKDEIEPEQINRLVYFEKAAGDVKFAAGNDGLKYDFNAGVRVEVPAGNWHIKISDFDTGMVGFDGDISEQVLISLEKYYVHWYIEAWHNGEKVFEHLLDLHWKKISIFMANGILGDTVSVLPYVLALKKEYDADVSIMPPTAFEDICRQYMPEVLVLKNEIPADCYASYCLAVFDLPPYLIPDDSRHWPPYKSAQVILGLKEKASEIHYYPTAPRQIKDRYVCIAVQASGLMKRWLYPDGWDIVVEYLKSLGYRVLCIDGSSKVIENGYEINMPAGAEDFTGMRPLMERINLLAYADFFIGLGSGLSWLANACGIPVVLISGFSLPMGEFETPYRVTNQLVCHGCYNDIRVNWKDDCPYHKGTEREFECGKSITPLQVVQAVERLIRDRSIAIMG
;
A
#
# COMPACT_ATOMS: atom_id res chain seq x y z
N MET A 1 -2.49 -7.35 -24.69
CA MET A 1 -1.66 -6.27 -25.29
C MET A 1 -2.32 -4.96 -24.90
N HIS A 2 -1.83 -4.35 -23.81
CA HIS A 2 -2.40 -3.09 -23.33
C HIS A 2 -1.76 -1.96 -24.12
N LYS A 3 -2.57 -1.18 -24.83
CA LYS A 3 -2.12 0.04 -25.48
C LYS A 3 -2.20 1.16 -24.46
N TYR A 4 -1.07 1.61 -23.95
CA TYR A 4 -0.98 2.80 -23.11
C TYR A 4 -0.65 4.01 -23.98
N PRO A 5 -1.50 5.05 -24.01
CA PRO A 5 -1.10 6.31 -24.58
C PRO A 5 -0.10 6.97 -23.64
N ILE A 6 1.10 7.07 -24.06
CA ILE A 6 2.12 7.88 -23.42
C ILE A 6 1.89 9.27 -23.97
N PHE A 7 1.75 10.26 -23.12
CA PHE A 7 1.95 11.65 -23.50
C PHE A 7 1.28 12.60 -22.55
N TYR A 8 1.99 13.50 -21.96
CA TYR A 8 1.53 14.87 -21.97
C TYR A 8 2.56 15.82 -21.40
N PHE A 9 2.62 16.99 -22.04
CA PHE A 9 3.34 18.16 -21.64
C PHE A 9 2.61 18.86 -20.52
N SER A 10 3.25 19.13 -19.41
CA SER A 10 2.85 20.26 -18.59
C SER A 10 3.85 21.39 -18.79
N VAL A 11 3.40 22.47 -19.36
CA VAL A 11 4.03 23.76 -19.11
C VAL A 11 3.82 24.02 -17.62
N ARG A 12 4.93 24.19 -16.87
CA ARG A 12 4.87 24.53 -15.45
C ARG A 12 3.97 25.76 -15.25
N LYS A 13 2.83 25.59 -14.61
CA LYS A 13 2.04 26.71 -14.07
C LYS A 13 2.33 26.78 -12.59
N ASP A 14 2.91 27.89 -12.18
CA ASP A 14 3.40 28.12 -10.82
C ASP A 14 2.33 28.38 -9.75
N GLU A 15 1.04 28.16 -10.04
CA GLU A 15 -0.04 28.45 -9.09
C GLU A 15 -0.97 27.26 -8.89
N ILE A 16 -0.75 26.54 -7.77
CA ILE A 16 -1.74 25.62 -7.21
C ILE A 16 -2.01 26.06 -5.76
N GLU A 17 -3.29 26.39 -5.49
CA GLU A 17 -3.76 26.79 -4.17
C GLU A 17 -3.45 25.75 -3.10
N PRO A 18 -3.00 26.14 -1.88
CA PRO A 18 -2.49 25.25 -0.86
C PRO A 18 -3.51 24.27 -0.25
N GLU A 19 -4.79 24.49 -0.39
CA GLU A 19 -5.84 23.77 0.36
C GLU A 19 -6.31 22.45 -0.26
N GLN A 20 -5.82 22.08 -1.44
CA GLN A 20 -6.17 20.83 -2.13
C GLN A 20 -4.94 20.04 -2.59
N ILE A 21 -3.83 20.12 -1.89
CA ILE A 21 -2.63 19.38 -2.28
C ILE A 21 -2.87 17.88 -2.04
N ASN A 22 -3.40 17.20 -3.05
CA ASN A 22 -3.29 15.76 -3.18
C ASN A 22 -1.80 15.38 -3.05
N ARG A 23 -1.48 14.33 -2.27
CA ARG A 23 -0.10 13.85 -2.06
C ARG A 23 0.65 13.57 -3.37
N LEU A 24 -0.04 13.32 -4.46
CA LEU A 24 0.53 13.21 -5.80
C LEU A 24 1.12 14.50 -6.33
N VAL A 25 0.42 15.62 -6.17
CA VAL A 25 0.95 16.94 -6.52
C VAL A 25 2.17 17.25 -5.67
N TYR A 26 2.15 16.82 -4.40
CA TYR A 26 3.32 16.93 -3.54
C TYR A 26 4.50 16.08 -4.04
N PHE A 27 4.26 14.87 -4.53
CA PHE A 27 5.28 14.00 -5.10
C PHE A 27 5.94 14.64 -6.34
N GLU A 28 5.15 15.15 -7.27
CA GLU A 28 5.67 15.85 -8.44
C GLU A 28 6.44 17.12 -8.07
N LYS A 29 5.94 17.88 -7.09
CA LYS A 29 6.62 19.06 -6.57
C LYS A 29 7.93 18.72 -5.87
N ALA A 30 7.98 17.62 -5.11
CA ALA A 30 9.18 17.14 -4.44
C ALA A 30 10.27 16.71 -5.43
N ALA A 31 9.92 16.33 -6.66
CA ALA A 31 10.87 16.06 -7.73
C ALA A 31 11.74 17.28 -8.09
N GLY A 32 11.23 18.51 -7.93
CA GLY A 32 11.98 19.74 -8.17
C GLY A 32 12.43 19.90 -9.63
N ASP A 33 13.54 20.59 -9.84
CA ASP A 33 14.13 20.79 -11.17
C ASP A 33 14.73 19.50 -11.74
N VAL A 34 14.86 19.43 -13.07
CA VAL A 34 15.52 18.31 -13.75
C VAL A 34 17.01 18.30 -13.40
N LYS A 35 17.54 17.13 -13.02
CA LYS A 35 18.75 17.07 -12.19
C LYS A 35 20.06 16.87 -12.93
N PHE A 36 20.08 16.07 -14.00
CA PHE A 36 21.34 15.64 -14.63
C PHE A 36 21.58 16.35 -15.96
N ALA A 37 22.69 17.07 -16.06
CA ALA A 37 23.13 17.62 -17.33
C ALA A 37 23.62 16.49 -18.26
N ALA A 38 23.32 16.60 -19.54
CA ALA A 38 23.73 15.69 -20.58
C ALA A 38 24.43 16.43 -21.72
N GLY A 39 25.65 16.02 -22.01
CA GLY A 39 26.45 16.70 -23.03
C GLY A 39 26.83 18.14 -22.68
N ASN A 40 27.19 18.93 -23.70
CA ASN A 40 27.65 20.30 -23.55
C ASN A 40 26.60 21.36 -23.93
N ASP A 41 25.47 20.94 -24.47
CA ASP A 41 24.48 21.83 -25.09
C ASP A 41 23.37 22.29 -24.13
N GLY A 42 23.47 21.93 -22.84
CA GLY A 42 22.53 22.36 -21.79
C GLY A 42 21.29 21.51 -21.65
N LEU A 43 21.20 20.36 -22.36
CA LEU A 43 20.15 19.37 -22.12
C LEU A 43 20.29 18.79 -20.72
N LYS A 44 19.15 18.61 -20.03
CA LYS A 44 19.08 17.89 -18.76
C LYS A 44 18.04 16.79 -18.82
N TYR A 45 18.21 15.77 -18.00
CA TYR A 45 17.28 14.66 -17.88
C TYR A 45 17.27 14.05 -16.48
N ASP A 46 16.21 13.37 -16.12
CA ASP A 46 16.10 12.43 -15.01
C ASP A 46 14.80 11.60 -15.13
N PHE A 47 14.58 10.74 -14.14
CA PHE A 47 13.39 9.88 -14.05
C PHE A 47 12.61 10.12 -12.73
N ASN A 48 12.61 11.35 -12.25
CA ASN A 48 11.89 11.73 -11.03
C ASN A 48 10.44 12.08 -11.36
N ALA A 49 9.51 11.28 -10.81
CA ALA A 49 8.08 11.35 -11.11
C ALA A 49 7.78 11.21 -12.64
N GLY A 50 8.34 10.18 -13.26
CA GLY A 50 8.31 9.92 -14.70
C GLY A 50 9.59 10.34 -15.42
N VAL A 51 9.71 10.06 -16.73
CA VAL A 51 10.82 10.55 -17.53
C VAL A 51 10.70 12.06 -17.75
N ARG A 52 11.78 12.78 -17.52
CA ARG A 52 11.85 14.23 -17.69
C ARG A 52 13.06 14.61 -18.55
N VAL A 53 12.83 15.49 -19.53
CA VAL A 53 13.88 16.05 -20.41
C VAL A 53 13.68 17.55 -20.51
N GLU A 54 14.70 18.33 -20.15
CA GLU A 54 14.73 19.78 -20.25
C GLU A 54 15.71 20.19 -21.32
N VAL A 55 15.31 21.06 -22.25
CA VAL A 55 16.17 21.63 -23.28
C VAL A 55 16.17 23.16 -23.21
N PRO A 56 17.31 23.83 -23.41
CA PRO A 56 17.38 25.27 -23.56
C PRO A 56 16.79 25.72 -24.90
N ALA A 57 16.78 27.03 -25.13
CA ALA A 57 16.43 27.60 -26.44
C ALA A 57 17.34 27.04 -27.52
N GLY A 58 16.75 26.58 -28.64
CA GLY A 58 17.48 25.98 -29.75
C GLY A 58 16.58 25.08 -30.62
N ASN A 59 17.16 24.50 -31.65
CA ASN A 59 16.48 23.55 -32.53
C ASN A 59 16.71 22.13 -32.01
N TRP A 60 15.86 21.66 -31.12
CA TRP A 60 15.93 20.34 -30.52
C TRP A 60 14.85 19.42 -31.07
N HIS A 61 15.25 18.19 -31.38
CA HIS A 61 14.36 17.09 -31.69
C HIS A 61 14.54 16.03 -30.60
N ILE A 62 13.46 15.65 -29.92
CA ILE A 62 13.48 14.68 -28.81
C ILE A 62 12.60 13.50 -29.20
N LYS A 63 13.12 12.29 -28.94
CA LYS A 63 12.33 11.06 -29.00
C LYS A 63 12.45 10.31 -27.69
N ILE A 64 11.29 9.96 -27.13
CA ILE A 64 11.19 9.17 -25.90
C ILE A 64 10.33 7.95 -26.18
N SER A 65 10.84 6.77 -25.88
CA SER A 65 10.16 5.49 -26.14
C SER A 65 10.31 4.53 -24.96
N ASP A 66 9.43 3.55 -24.90
CA ASP A 66 9.60 2.35 -24.09
C ASP A 66 10.51 1.39 -24.87
N PHE A 67 11.67 1.10 -24.32
CA PHE A 67 12.67 0.25 -24.96
C PHE A 67 12.19 -1.19 -25.17
N ASP A 68 11.42 -1.74 -24.21
CA ASP A 68 11.00 -3.15 -24.24
C ASP A 68 9.90 -3.40 -25.28
N THR A 69 9.01 -2.44 -25.49
CA THR A 69 7.89 -2.57 -26.44
C THR A 69 8.13 -1.86 -27.76
N GLY A 70 9.10 -0.95 -27.81
CA GLY A 70 9.34 -0.06 -28.95
C GLY A 70 8.26 1.01 -29.12
N MET A 71 7.36 1.17 -28.15
CA MET A 71 6.29 2.17 -28.21
C MET A 71 6.89 3.55 -28.04
N VAL A 72 6.64 4.42 -29.03
CA VAL A 72 7.11 5.80 -28.98
C VAL A 72 6.12 6.64 -28.16
N GLY A 73 6.65 7.25 -27.11
CA GLY A 73 5.95 8.14 -26.24
C GLY A 73 5.90 9.56 -26.76
N PHE A 74 7.01 10.07 -27.14
CA PHE A 74 7.18 11.37 -27.75
C PHE A 74 8.15 11.32 -28.93
N ASP A 75 7.88 12.07 -29.98
CA ASP A 75 8.75 12.21 -31.14
C ASP A 75 8.45 13.58 -31.79
N GLY A 76 9.29 14.59 -31.55
CA GLY A 76 9.00 15.93 -32.03
C GLY A 76 10.01 16.99 -31.65
N ASP A 77 9.83 18.17 -32.27
CA ASP A 77 10.70 19.33 -32.08
C ASP A 77 10.24 20.18 -30.91
N ILE A 78 11.19 20.62 -30.09
CA ILE A 78 10.95 21.47 -28.90
C ILE A 78 12.05 22.51 -28.75
N SER A 79 11.77 23.59 -28.01
CA SER A 79 12.74 24.64 -27.68
C SER A 79 12.35 25.30 -26.36
N GLU A 80 13.29 25.46 -25.45
CA GLU A 80 13.08 26.12 -24.13
C GLU A 80 11.91 25.49 -23.36
N GLN A 81 11.90 24.15 -23.23
CA GLN A 81 10.80 23.39 -22.63
C GLN A 81 11.31 22.24 -21.77
N VAL A 82 10.45 21.80 -20.84
CA VAL A 82 10.58 20.57 -20.08
C VAL A 82 9.50 19.59 -20.53
N LEU A 83 9.92 18.43 -21.00
CA LEU A 83 9.07 17.28 -21.29
C LEU A 83 8.95 16.41 -20.04
N ILE A 84 7.74 16.05 -19.66
CA ILE A 84 7.48 15.17 -18.53
C ILE A 84 6.45 14.13 -18.95
N SER A 85 6.75 12.83 -18.78
CA SER A 85 5.77 11.78 -19.03
C SER A 85 4.60 11.86 -18.06
N LEU A 86 3.42 11.45 -18.50
CA LEU A 86 2.27 11.27 -17.61
C LEU A 86 2.49 10.08 -16.69
N GLU A 87 3.04 8.99 -17.20
CA GLU A 87 3.30 7.76 -16.46
C GLU A 87 4.35 7.99 -15.38
N LYS A 88 3.99 7.64 -14.11
CA LYS A 88 4.82 7.79 -12.92
C LYS A 88 5.31 6.45 -12.37
N TYR A 89 4.97 5.34 -13.04
CA TYR A 89 5.47 4.00 -12.76
C TYR A 89 6.65 3.66 -13.65
N TYR A 90 7.33 2.57 -13.36
CA TYR A 90 8.45 2.09 -14.15
C TYR A 90 8.02 1.78 -15.59
N VAL A 91 8.68 2.43 -16.53
CA VAL A 91 8.73 2.09 -17.96
C VAL A 91 10.21 2.08 -18.32
N HIS A 92 10.64 1.15 -19.16
CA HIS A 92 12.05 1.06 -19.57
C HIS A 92 12.37 2.15 -20.59
N TRP A 93 12.42 3.39 -20.09
CA TRP A 93 12.53 4.60 -20.89
C TRP A 93 13.84 4.66 -21.68
N TYR A 94 13.73 4.97 -22.97
CA TYR A 94 14.84 5.28 -23.84
C TYR A 94 14.66 6.69 -24.39
N ILE A 95 15.66 7.54 -24.16
CA ILE A 95 15.69 8.94 -24.56
C ILE A 95 16.70 9.07 -25.69
N GLU A 96 16.32 9.73 -26.78
CA GLU A 96 17.19 10.15 -27.85
C GLU A 96 17.00 11.64 -28.09
N ALA A 97 18.09 12.40 -28.30
CA ALA A 97 18.02 13.84 -28.55
C ALA A 97 18.96 14.26 -29.66
N TRP A 98 18.48 15.12 -30.54
CA TRP A 98 19.23 15.79 -31.61
C TRP A 98 19.21 17.29 -31.37
N HIS A 99 20.33 17.95 -31.63
CA HIS A 99 20.47 19.40 -31.64
C HIS A 99 20.98 19.86 -32.99
N ASN A 100 20.26 20.77 -33.67
CA ASN A 100 20.56 21.22 -35.03
C ASN A 100 20.71 20.08 -36.06
N GLY A 101 19.96 18.98 -35.88
CA GLY A 101 19.97 17.83 -36.78
C GLY A 101 21.02 16.76 -36.47
N GLU A 102 21.92 17.00 -35.53
CA GLU A 102 22.93 16.03 -35.08
C GLU A 102 22.47 15.34 -33.79
N LYS A 103 22.61 13.99 -33.73
CA LYS A 103 22.31 13.24 -32.49
C LYS A 103 23.37 13.55 -31.43
N VAL A 104 22.97 14.20 -30.35
CA VAL A 104 23.88 14.66 -29.29
C VAL A 104 23.75 13.86 -27.98
N PHE A 105 22.65 13.12 -27.83
CA PHE A 105 22.42 12.36 -26.62
C PHE A 105 21.52 11.13 -26.85
N GLU A 106 21.83 10.06 -26.14
CA GLU A 106 20.95 8.92 -25.96
C GLU A 106 21.13 8.34 -24.56
N HIS A 107 20.05 7.85 -23.97
CA HIS A 107 20.11 7.29 -22.63
C HIS A 107 18.99 6.26 -22.41
N LEU A 108 19.36 5.09 -21.91
CA LEU A 108 18.44 4.04 -21.47
C LEU A 108 18.33 4.09 -19.94
N LEU A 109 17.10 4.03 -19.42
CA LEU A 109 16.86 3.92 -17.99
C LEU A 109 17.55 2.66 -17.44
N ASP A 110 18.49 2.86 -16.53
CA ASP A 110 19.12 1.79 -15.75
C ASP A 110 19.18 2.20 -14.29
N LEU A 111 18.52 1.44 -13.45
CA LEU A 111 18.41 1.70 -12.01
C LEU A 111 19.58 1.15 -11.20
N HIS A 112 20.48 0.34 -11.79
CA HIS A 112 21.60 -0.24 -11.07
C HIS A 112 22.55 0.85 -10.55
N TRP A 113 22.87 0.75 -9.25
CA TRP A 113 23.76 1.66 -8.50
C TRP A 113 23.32 3.13 -8.52
N LYS A 114 22.03 3.39 -8.76
CA LYS A 114 21.48 4.74 -8.77
C LYS A 114 20.86 5.10 -7.43
N LYS A 115 20.74 6.41 -7.19
CA LYS A 115 19.94 6.94 -6.09
C LYS A 115 18.50 7.01 -6.51
N ILE A 116 17.64 6.32 -5.75
CA ILE A 116 16.20 6.20 -6.02
C ILE A 116 15.42 6.64 -4.79
N SER A 117 14.40 7.46 -4.98
CA SER A 117 13.52 7.89 -3.91
C SER A 117 12.11 7.32 -4.06
N ILE A 118 11.58 6.75 -2.99
CA ILE A 118 10.23 6.20 -2.95
C ILE A 118 9.34 7.12 -2.12
N PHE A 119 8.27 7.58 -2.73
CA PHE A 119 7.23 8.33 -2.05
C PHE A 119 6.04 7.42 -1.75
N MET A 120 5.50 7.50 -0.53
CA MET A 120 4.30 6.76 -0.14
C MET A 120 3.07 7.67 -0.23
N ALA A 121 2.15 7.37 -1.16
CA ALA A 121 1.03 8.26 -1.48
C ALA A 121 -0.01 8.40 -0.36
N ASN A 122 -0.20 7.36 0.46
CA ASN A 122 -1.18 7.36 1.54
C ASN A 122 -0.63 6.72 2.82
N GLY A 123 -1.33 6.95 3.94
CA GLY A 123 -0.98 6.41 5.26
C GLY A 123 -1.92 5.31 5.72
N ILE A 124 -2.63 4.64 4.82
CA ILE A 124 -3.51 3.51 5.15
C ILE A 124 -2.65 2.35 5.61
N LEU A 125 -2.88 1.88 6.83
CA LEU A 125 -2.00 0.94 7.52
C LEU A 125 -1.76 -0.34 6.73
N GLY A 126 -2.83 -1.00 6.26
CA GLY A 126 -2.72 -2.27 5.53
C GLY A 126 -1.96 -2.11 4.21
N ASP A 127 -2.29 -1.07 3.45
CA ASP A 127 -1.66 -0.78 2.16
C ASP A 127 -0.16 -0.52 2.34
N THR A 128 0.19 0.32 3.31
CA THR A 128 1.59 0.65 3.59
C THR A 128 2.39 -0.58 4.00
N VAL A 129 1.87 -1.39 4.94
CA VAL A 129 2.51 -2.63 5.37
C VAL A 129 2.72 -3.60 4.21
N SER A 130 1.74 -3.69 3.29
CA SER A 130 1.80 -4.63 2.15
C SER A 130 2.88 -4.28 1.11
N VAL A 131 3.25 -3.00 0.97
CA VAL A 131 4.18 -2.54 -0.08
C VAL A 131 5.58 -2.17 0.44
N LEU A 132 5.77 -1.93 1.74
CA LEU A 132 7.08 -1.63 2.31
C LEU A 132 8.18 -2.66 1.96
N PRO A 133 7.91 -3.97 1.92
CA PRO A 133 8.91 -4.96 1.52
C PRO A 133 9.51 -4.72 0.12
N TYR A 134 8.75 -4.06 -0.77
CA TYR A 134 9.18 -3.78 -2.15
C TYR A 134 10.21 -2.67 -2.25
N VAL A 135 10.32 -1.80 -1.23
CA VAL A 135 11.41 -0.83 -1.11
C VAL A 135 12.75 -1.54 -0.93
N LEU A 136 12.78 -2.58 -0.09
CA LEU A 136 13.98 -3.43 0.10
C LEU A 136 14.27 -4.30 -1.13
N ALA A 137 13.22 -4.81 -1.78
CA ALA A 137 13.38 -5.58 -3.00
C ALA A 137 13.99 -4.74 -4.14
N LEU A 138 13.54 -3.48 -4.30
CA LEU A 138 14.13 -2.53 -5.25
C LEU A 138 15.62 -2.31 -4.99
N LYS A 139 15.97 -2.03 -3.73
CA LYS A 139 17.37 -1.85 -3.31
C LYS A 139 18.22 -3.06 -3.66
N LYS A 140 17.71 -4.26 -3.38
CA LYS A 140 18.42 -5.52 -3.62
C LYS A 140 18.52 -5.86 -5.12
N GLU A 141 17.45 -5.68 -5.90
CA GLU A 141 17.41 -6.05 -7.33
C GLU A 141 18.40 -5.22 -8.15
N TYR A 142 18.48 -3.92 -7.85
CA TYR A 142 19.30 -2.97 -8.60
C TYR A 142 20.60 -2.55 -7.89
N ASP A 143 20.90 -3.11 -6.72
CA ASP A 143 22.01 -2.64 -5.87
C ASP A 143 22.00 -1.11 -5.71
N ALA A 144 20.80 -0.56 -5.55
CA ALA A 144 20.53 0.88 -5.58
C ALA A 144 20.66 1.52 -4.19
N ASP A 145 20.97 2.81 -4.17
CA ASP A 145 20.88 3.63 -2.95
C ASP A 145 19.46 4.18 -2.82
N VAL A 146 18.65 3.53 -1.97
CA VAL A 146 17.22 3.81 -1.87
C VAL A 146 16.90 4.67 -0.66
N SER A 147 16.11 5.71 -0.88
CA SER A 147 15.49 6.54 0.16
C SER A 147 13.97 6.46 0.10
N ILE A 148 13.30 6.71 1.23
CA ILE A 148 11.84 6.66 1.32
C ILE A 148 11.27 7.90 2.04
N MET A 149 10.15 8.41 1.56
CA MET A 149 9.30 9.40 2.24
C MET A 149 8.01 8.72 2.69
N PRO A 150 8.01 8.08 3.88
CA PRO A 150 6.82 7.39 4.37
C PRO A 150 5.82 8.39 4.97
N PRO A 151 4.56 7.98 5.20
CA PRO A 151 3.66 8.70 6.10
C PRO A 151 4.28 8.80 7.49
N THR A 152 4.04 9.90 8.21
CA THR A 152 4.65 10.18 9.52
C THR A 152 4.49 9.02 10.53
N ALA A 153 3.32 8.35 10.53
CA ALA A 153 3.07 7.21 11.41
C ALA A 153 3.99 6.00 11.15
N PHE A 154 4.66 5.94 9.99
CA PHE A 154 5.54 4.84 9.59
C PHE A 154 7.03 5.18 9.66
N GLU A 155 7.40 6.41 9.99
CA GLU A 155 8.82 6.81 10.05
C GLU A 155 9.63 5.90 10.99
N ASP A 156 9.10 5.63 12.19
CA ASP A 156 9.79 4.79 13.18
C ASP A 156 9.87 3.33 12.73
N ILE A 157 8.84 2.82 12.05
CA ILE A 157 8.85 1.48 11.44
C ILE A 157 9.95 1.40 10.38
N CYS A 158 10.02 2.37 9.47
CA CYS A 158 11.06 2.39 8.43
C CYS A 158 12.45 2.45 9.05
N ARG A 159 12.68 3.32 10.04
CA ARG A 159 13.99 3.41 10.71
C ARG A 159 14.37 2.13 11.46
N GLN A 160 13.40 1.47 12.08
CA GLN A 160 13.65 0.27 12.88
C GLN A 160 13.86 -0.99 12.05
N TYR A 161 13.05 -1.20 11.00
CA TYR A 161 13.00 -2.45 10.27
C TYR A 161 13.62 -2.38 8.87
N MET A 162 14.00 -1.17 8.42
CA MET A 162 14.65 -0.92 7.14
C MET A 162 15.84 0.04 7.32
N PRO A 163 16.78 -0.25 8.24
CA PRO A 163 17.85 0.69 8.60
C PRO A 163 18.80 1.04 7.44
N GLU A 164 18.83 0.21 6.39
CA GLU A 164 19.59 0.44 5.16
C GLU A 164 18.93 1.40 4.18
N VAL A 165 17.70 1.88 4.47
CA VAL A 165 16.94 2.82 3.65
C VAL A 165 16.88 4.17 4.34
N LEU A 166 17.30 5.23 3.65
CA LEU A 166 17.26 6.58 4.20
C LEU A 166 15.83 7.11 4.27
N VAL A 167 15.38 7.47 5.47
CA VAL A 167 14.06 8.10 5.67
C VAL A 167 14.15 9.60 5.43
N LEU A 168 13.49 10.08 4.39
CA LEU A 168 13.36 11.48 4.01
C LEU A 168 12.08 12.11 4.58
N LYS A 169 12.07 13.45 4.75
CA LYS A 169 10.86 14.17 5.21
C LYS A 169 10.13 14.89 4.08
N ASN A 170 10.81 15.75 3.34
CA ASN A 170 10.14 16.72 2.47
C ASN A 170 10.71 16.85 1.06
N GLU A 171 11.93 16.43 0.79
CA GLU A 171 12.59 16.69 -0.48
C GLU A 171 13.31 15.46 -1.03
N ILE A 172 13.25 15.30 -2.33
CA ILE A 172 14.04 14.32 -3.08
C ILE A 172 15.45 14.88 -3.23
N PRO A 173 16.50 14.08 -2.93
CA PRO A 173 17.90 14.52 -3.06
C PRO A 173 18.22 15.08 -4.45
N ALA A 174 19.09 16.09 -4.51
CA ALA A 174 19.47 16.76 -5.76
C ALA A 174 20.15 15.81 -6.77
N ASP A 175 20.73 14.73 -6.30
CA ASP A 175 21.39 13.69 -7.09
C ASP A 175 20.53 12.40 -7.22
N CYS A 176 19.22 12.50 -6.95
CA CYS A 176 18.27 11.41 -7.16
C CYS A 176 18.04 11.18 -8.66
N TYR A 177 18.29 9.97 -9.11
CA TYR A 177 18.17 9.59 -10.52
C TYR A 177 16.73 9.29 -10.92
N ALA A 178 16.00 8.58 -10.07
CA ALA A 178 14.61 8.19 -10.30
C ALA A 178 13.78 8.27 -9.02
N SER A 179 12.50 8.57 -9.15
CA SER A 179 11.59 8.49 -8.02
C SER A 179 10.24 7.93 -8.42
N TYR A 180 9.63 7.13 -7.53
CA TYR A 180 8.37 6.45 -7.72
C TYR A 180 7.41 6.70 -6.57
N CYS A 181 6.12 6.67 -6.88
CA CYS A 181 5.06 6.82 -5.89
C CYS A 181 4.39 5.48 -5.62
N LEU A 182 4.60 4.89 -4.44
CA LEU A 182 3.92 3.67 -4.04
C LEU A 182 2.55 3.97 -3.45
N ALA A 183 1.55 3.29 -3.98
CA ALA A 183 0.19 3.24 -3.45
C ALA A 183 -0.51 1.95 -3.91
N VAL A 184 -1.65 1.62 -3.33
CA VAL A 184 -2.34 0.35 -3.61
C VAL A 184 -3.73 0.58 -4.23
N PHE A 185 -4.49 1.54 -3.73
CA PHE A 185 -5.89 1.75 -4.12
C PHE A 185 -6.16 3.15 -4.65
N ASP A 186 -7.21 3.27 -5.47
CA ASP A 186 -7.68 4.53 -6.05
C ASP A 186 -6.62 5.27 -6.86
N LEU A 187 -5.80 4.51 -7.57
CA LEU A 187 -4.74 5.07 -8.36
C LEU A 187 -5.25 5.45 -9.75
N PRO A 188 -4.97 6.67 -10.18
CA PRO A 188 -5.22 7.02 -11.57
C PRO A 188 -4.30 6.23 -12.52
N PRO A 189 -4.68 6.04 -13.79
CA PRO A 189 -3.92 5.22 -14.75
C PRO A 189 -2.48 5.66 -14.99
N TYR A 190 -2.13 6.89 -14.65
CA TYR A 190 -0.75 7.38 -14.78
C TYR A 190 0.17 6.95 -13.63
N LEU A 191 -0.38 6.43 -12.52
CA LEU A 191 0.41 5.85 -11.42
C LEU A 191 0.54 4.35 -11.52
N ILE A 192 -0.42 3.69 -12.14
CA ILE A 192 -0.43 2.25 -12.32
C ILE A 192 -1.21 1.92 -13.61
N PRO A 193 -0.69 1.00 -14.46
CA PRO A 193 -1.25 0.78 -15.78
C PRO A 193 -2.58 0.03 -15.82
N ASP A 194 -3.05 -0.53 -14.71
CA ASP A 194 -4.27 -1.32 -14.65
C ASP A 194 -5.00 -1.12 -13.30
N ASP A 195 -6.25 -1.56 -13.21
CA ASP A 195 -7.01 -1.48 -11.96
C ASP A 195 -6.43 -2.46 -10.93
N SER A 196 -5.90 -1.91 -9.82
CA SER A 196 -5.27 -2.67 -8.75
C SER A 196 -6.16 -3.72 -8.09
N ARG A 197 -7.48 -3.67 -8.31
CA ARG A 197 -8.45 -4.67 -7.83
C ARG A 197 -8.36 -6.02 -8.55
N HIS A 198 -7.67 -6.07 -9.72
CA HIS A 198 -7.46 -7.30 -10.49
C HIS A 198 -6.39 -8.22 -9.93
N TRP A 199 -5.56 -7.73 -9.02
CA TRP A 199 -4.40 -8.46 -8.53
C TRP A 199 -4.14 -8.28 -7.02
N PRO A 200 -3.26 -9.06 -6.43
CA PRO A 200 -2.85 -8.87 -5.05
C PRO A 200 -2.21 -7.48 -4.81
N PRO A 201 -2.34 -6.89 -3.62
CA PRO A 201 -1.78 -5.56 -3.31
C PRO A 201 -0.29 -5.43 -3.65
N TYR A 202 0.50 -6.49 -3.41
CA TYR A 202 1.92 -6.51 -3.71
C TYR A 202 2.24 -6.34 -5.21
N LYS A 203 1.32 -6.75 -6.10
CA LYS A 203 1.53 -6.63 -7.54
C LYS A 203 1.58 -5.18 -7.99
N SER A 204 0.84 -4.30 -7.33
CA SER A 204 0.92 -2.86 -7.58
C SER A 204 2.34 -2.33 -7.36
N ALA A 205 2.97 -2.69 -6.24
CA ALA A 205 4.36 -2.30 -5.98
C ALA A 205 5.35 -2.87 -7.01
N GLN A 206 5.18 -4.14 -7.41
CA GLN A 206 6.00 -4.73 -8.46
C GLN A 206 5.93 -3.95 -9.77
N VAL A 207 4.72 -3.61 -10.21
CA VAL A 207 4.50 -2.90 -11.48
C VAL A 207 5.03 -1.46 -11.39
N ILE A 208 4.73 -0.75 -10.29
CA ILE A 208 5.19 0.63 -10.11
C ILE A 208 6.72 0.71 -10.09
N LEU A 209 7.40 -0.29 -9.54
CA LEU A 209 8.86 -0.30 -9.38
C LEU A 209 9.60 -1.09 -10.46
N GLY A 210 8.90 -1.73 -11.40
CA GLY A 210 9.51 -2.57 -12.43
C GLY A 210 10.15 -3.85 -11.91
N LEU A 211 9.70 -4.38 -10.75
CA LEU A 211 10.28 -5.56 -10.12
C LEU A 211 9.70 -6.85 -10.69
N LYS A 212 10.56 -7.86 -10.86
CA LYS A 212 10.17 -9.17 -11.42
C LYS A 212 9.67 -10.13 -10.35
N GLU A 213 10.33 -10.14 -9.20
CA GLU A 213 10.09 -11.10 -8.15
C GLU A 213 9.22 -10.56 -7.01
N LYS A 214 8.50 -11.45 -6.32
CA LYS A 214 7.79 -11.11 -5.09
C LYS A 214 8.82 -10.82 -3.99
N ALA A 215 8.65 -9.70 -3.29
CA ALA A 215 9.51 -9.34 -2.16
C ALA A 215 9.37 -10.32 -0.99
N SER A 216 10.45 -10.52 -0.26
CA SER A 216 10.39 -11.17 1.06
C SER A 216 9.67 -10.26 2.05
N GLU A 217 8.80 -10.81 2.88
CA GLU A 217 8.09 -10.06 3.90
C GLU A 217 9.05 -9.46 4.94
N ILE A 218 8.72 -8.27 5.43
CA ILE A 218 9.41 -7.69 6.59
C ILE A 218 8.73 -8.23 7.85
N HIS A 219 9.51 -8.86 8.72
CA HIS A 219 9.01 -9.31 10.01
C HIS A 219 9.21 -8.23 11.08
N TYR A 220 8.11 -7.79 11.70
CA TYR A 220 8.12 -6.78 12.75
C TYR A 220 8.25 -7.44 14.13
N TYR A 221 9.48 -7.56 14.62
CA TYR A 221 9.77 -8.10 15.97
C TYR A 221 9.61 -7.03 17.05
N PRO A 222 9.32 -7.41 18.31
CA PRO A 222 9.16 -6.47 19.40
C PRO A 222 10.46 -5.76 19.76
N THR A 223 10.37 -4.46 20.03
CA THR A 223 11.50 -3.62 20.46
C THR A 223 11.50 -3.33 21.96
N ALA A 224 10.46 -3.78 22.67
CA ALA A 224 10.30 -3.67 24.11
C ALA A 224 9.95 -5.03 24.73
N PRO A 225 10.28 -5.27 26.01
CA PRO A 225 9.96 -6.53 26.67
C PRO A 225 8.44 -6.70 26.84
N ARG A 226 8.02 -7.98 26.93
CA ARG A 226 6.62 -8.34 27.18
C ARG A 226 6.12 -7.71 28.49
N GLN A 227 5.05 -6.90 28.40
CA GLN A 227 4.46 -6.20 29.54
C GLN A 227 3.33 -7.04 30.21
N ILE A 228 2.54 -7.73 29.40
CA ILE A 228 1.44 -8.56 29.88
C ILE A 228 1.94 -9.99 30.05
N LYS A 229 2.00 -10.48 31.29
CA LYS A 229 2.52 -11.82 31.60
C LYS A 229 1.53 -12.92 31.25
N ASP A 230 0.23 -12.66 31.44
CA ASP A 230 -0.83 -13.62 31.13
C ASP A 230 -0.91 -13.89 29.63
N ARG A 231 -1.53 -14.99 29.28
CA ARG A 231 -1.85 -15.30 27.88
C ARG A 231 -2.95 -14.37 27.39
N TYR A 232 -2.76 -13.82 26.22
CA TYR A 232 -3.73 -12.94 25.61
C TYR A 232 -3.80 -13.07 24.10
N VAL A 233 -4.94 -12.69 23.57
CA VAL A 233 -5.20 -12.51 22.15
C VAL A 233 -5.59 -11.06 21.89
N CYS A 234 -5.26 -10.55 20.71
CA CYS A 234 -5.71 -9.23 20.29
C CYS A 234 -6.86 -9.36 19.29
N ILE A 235 -7.82 -8.47 19.39
CA ILE A 235 -8.93 -8.36 18.44
C ILE A 235 -9.04 -6.95 17.89
N ALA A 236 -9.54 -6.81 16.65
CA ALA A 236 -9.96 -5.55 16.06
C ALA A 236 -11.30 -5.73 15.35
N VAL A 237 -12.30 -4.98 15.81
CA VAL A 237 -13.69 -5.11 15.35
C VAL A 237 -14.10 -4.01 14.38
N GLN A 238 -13.20 -3.03 14.15
CA GLN A 238 -13.44 -1.89 13.28
C GLN A 238 -12.66 -2.01 11.97
N ALA A 239 -13.17 -1.39 10.92
CA ALA A 239 -12.54 -1.25 9.62
C ALA A 239 -12.91 0.09 8.99
N SER A 240 -12.25 0.45 7.89
CA SER A 240 -12.43 1.73 7.18
C SER A 240 -13.79 1.91 6.48
N GLY A 241 -14.69 0.94 6.56
CA GLY A 241 -16.04 1.02 6.00
C GLY A 241 -16.90 -0.16 6.44
N LEU A 242 -18.23 0.03 6.42
CA LEU A 242 -19.22 -0.98 6.84
C LEU A 242 -19.09 -2.30 6.08
N MET A 243 -18.79 -2.26 4.79
CA MET A 243 -18.65 -3.43 3.93
C MET A 243 -17.53 -4.39 4.39
N LYS A 244 -16.57 -3.90 5.15
CA LYS A 244 -15.47 -4.72 5.70
C LYS A 244 -15.80 -5.32 7.07
N ARG A 245 -16.86 -4.86 7.73
CA ARG A 245 -17.16 -5.23 9.11
C ARG A 245 -17.92 -6.55 9.21
N TRP A 246 -17.68 -7.23 10.31
CA TRP A 246 -18.46 -8.40 10.68
C TRP A 246 -19.70 -7.94 11.45
N LEU A 247 -20.85 -8.02 10.83
CA LEU A 247 -22.13 -7.46 11.31
C LEU A 247 -23.10 -8.54 11.79
N TYR A 248 -22.62 -9.74 12.17
CA TYR A 248 -23.45 -10.74 12.80
C TYR A 248 -23.86 -10.26 14.19
N PRO A 249 -25.17 -10.26 14.55
CA PRO A 249 -25.61 -9.81 15.87
C PRO A 249 -24.90 -10.56 16.99
N ASP A 250 -24.37 -9.83 17.99
CA ASP A 250 -23.65 -10.35 19.15
C ASP A 250 -22.45 -11.25 18.80
N GLY A 251 -22.04 -11.27 17.52
CA GLY A 251 -21.00 -12.17 17.03
C GLY A 251 -19.67 -12.02 17.75
N TRP A 252 -19.23 -10.77 17.95
CA TRP A 252 -18.00 -10.49 18.68
C TRP A 252 -18.08 -10.85 20.15
N ASP A 253 -19.20 -10.60 20.83
CA ASP A 253 -19.38 -10.93 22.27
C ASP A 253 -19.32 -12.45 22.46
N ILE A 254 -19.96 -13.24 21.59
CA ILE A 254 -19.91 -14.71 21.62
C ILE A 254 -18.48 -15.22 21.46
N VAL A 255 -17.70 -14.67 20.51
CA VAL A 255 -16.31 -15.07 20.31
C VAL A 255 -15.43 -14.66 21.48
N VAL A 256 -15.60 -13.47 22.04
CA VAL A 256 -14.86 -13.00 23.22
C VAL A 256 -15.12 -13.89 24.43
N GLU A 257 -16.39 -14.24 24.71
CA GLU A 257 -16.73 -15.15 25.83
C GLU A 257 -16.13 -16.56 25.62
N TYR A 258 -16.15 -17.07 24.39
CA TYR A 258 -15.46 -18.32 24.06
C TYR A 258 -13.96 -18.25 24.37
N LEU A 259 -13.26 -17.20 23.94
CA LEU A 259 -11.82 -17.01 24.20
C LEU A 259 -11.52 -16.91 25.69
N LYS A 260 -12.34 -16.22 26.46
CA LYS A 260 -12.23 -16.13 27.93
C LYS A 260 -12.42 -17.49 28.58
N SER A 261 -13.35 -18.31 28.07
CA SER A 261 -13.54 -19.69 28.58
C SER A 261 -12.31 -20.59 28.36
N LEU A 262 -11.46 -20.26 27.39
CA LEU A 262 -10.15 -20.92 27.16
C LEU A 262 -9.01 -20.34 28.02
N GLY A 263 -9.29 -19.37 28.90
CA GLY A 263 -8.31 -18.73 29.78
C GLY A 263 -7.55 -17.55 29.16
N TYR A 264 -7.99 -17.03 28.02
CA TYR A 264 -7.34 -15.86 27.41
C TYR A 264 -7.85 -14.54 28.00
N ARG A 265 -6.95 -13.59 28.16
CA ARG A 265 -7.30 -12.18 28.15
C ARG A 265 -7.56 -11.76 26.70
N VAL A 266 -8.62 -11.00 26.46
CA VAL A 266 -8.98 -10.55 25.12
C VAL A 266 -8.85 -9.04 25.05
N LEU A 267 -7.88 -8.55 24.25
CA LEU A 267 -7.55 -7.13 24.17
C LEU A 267 -8.11 -6.54 22.86
N CYS A 268 -9.02 -5.59 22.95
CA CYS A 268 -9.50 -4.84 21.79
C CYS A 268 -8.55 -3.69 21.49
N ILE A 269 -7.95 -3.68 20.29
CA ILE A 269 -6.86 -2.76 19.94
C ILE A 269 -7.20 -1.76 18.81
N ASP A 270 -8.48 -1.55 18.55
CA ASP A 270 -8.96 -0.59 17.55
C ASP A 270 -8.52 0.86 17.82
N GLY A 271 -8.72 1.74 16.86
CA GLY A 271 -8.46 3.18 16.99
C GLY A 271 -9.39 3.89 17.99
N SER A 272 -10.55 3.30 18.30
CA SER A 272 -11.51 3.80 19.31
C SER A 272 -12.36 2.65 19.84
N SER A 273 -12.97 2.83 21.02
CA SER A 273 -13.89 1.83 21.60
C SER A 273 -15.26 1.82 20.92
N LYS A 274 -15.59 2.87 20.15
CA LYS A 274 -16.89 3.02 19.48
C LYS A 274 -16.75 3.80 18.18
N VAL A 275 -17.47 3.34 17.15
CA VAL A 275 -17.65 4.07 15.88
C VAL A 275 -19.12 4.02 15.49
N ILE A 276 -19.66 5.14 15.01
CA ILE A 276 -21.00 5.22 14.40
C ILE A 276 -20.82 5.60 12.94
N GLU A 277 -21.36 4.79 12.03
CA GLU A 277 -21.28 5.00 10.60
C GLU A 277 -22.57 4.56 9.91
N ASN A 278 -23.20 5.45 9.16
CA ASN A 278 -24.44 5.20 8.41
C ASN A 278 -25.56 4.52 9.24
N GLY A 279 -25.70 4.92 10.53
CA GLY A 279 -26.68 4.36 11.45
C GLY A 279 -26.31 3.03 12.13
N TYR A 280 -25.15 2.46 11.76
CA TYR A 280 -24.58 1.30 12.46
C TYR A 280 -23.67 1.77 13.60
N GLU A 281 -23.92 1.24 14.78
CA GLU A 281 -23.08 1.45 15.95
C GLU A 281 -22.19 0.20 16.15
N ILE A 282 -20.88 0.40 16.10
CA ILE A 282 -19.89 -0.66 16.33
C ILE A 282 -19.16 -0.34 17.62
N ASN A 283 -19.44 -1.12 18.63
CA ASN A 283 -18.82 -1.01 19.94
C ASN A 283 -17.73 -2.07 20.10
N MET A 284 -16.76 -1.77 20.94
CA MET A 284 -15.88 -2.77 21.51
C MET A 284 -16.73 -3.81 22.26
N PRO A 285 -16.48 -5.12 22.10
CA PRO A 285 -17.20 -6.15 22.82
C PRO A 285 -17.10 -5.97 24.35
N ALA A 286 -18.20 -6.12 25.05
CA ALA A 286 -18.27 -5.84 26.49
C ALA A 286 -17.31 -6.68 27.34
N GLY A 287 -17.01 -7.90 26.90
CA GLY A 287 -16.07 -8.81 27.57
C GLY A 287 -14.61 -8.59 27.26
N ALA A 288 -14.26 -7.72 26.32
CA ALA A 288 -12.88 -7.41 25.95
C ALA A 288 -12.30 -6.31 26.83
N GLU A 289 -10.97 -6.35 27.02
CA GLU A 289 -10.24 -5.28 27.70
C GLU A 289 -9.96 -4.13 26.74
N ASP A 290 -10.13 -2.89 27.21
CA ASP A 290 -9.94 -1.70 26.41
C ASP A 290 -8.47 -1.33 26.24
N PHE A 291 -7.92 -1.68 25.10
CA PHE A 291 -6.62 -1.23 24.59
C PHE A 291 -6.77 -0.34 23.35
N THR A 292 -7.95 0.22 23.14
CA THR A 292 -8.25 1.09 22.01
C THR A 292 -7.52 2.45 22.10
N GLY A 293 -7.67 3.25 21.07
CA GLY A 293 -7.12 4.60 20.97
C GLY A 293 -6.04 4.73 19.88
N MET A 294 -5.78 5.97 19.52
CA MET A 294 -4.71 6.31 18.57
C MET A 294 -3.35 6.20 19.26
N ARG A 295 -2.70 5.04 19.11
CA ARG A 295 -1.40 4.73 19.72
C ARG A 295 -0.33 4.65 18.64
N PRO A 296 0.95 4.96 18.96
CA PRO A 296 2.07 4.73 18.06
C PRO A 296 2.09 3.29 17.53
N LEU A 297 2.40 3.12 16.25
CA LEU A 297 2.43 1.78 15.63
C LEU A 297 3.46 0.86 16.30
N MET A 298 4.56 1.41 16.81
CA MET A 298 5.57 0.64 17.56
C MET A 298 5.00 0.04 18.86
N GLU A 299 4.09 0.72 19.55
CA GLU A 299 3.37 0.15 20.72
C GLU A 299 2.44 -0.99 20.30
N ARG A 300 1.76 -0.84 19.13
CA ARG A 300 0.91 -1.89 18.57
C ARG A 300 1.73 -3.12 18.18
N ILE A 301 2.89 -2.93 17.55
CA ILE A 301 3.82 -4.01 17.20
C ILE A 301 4.28 -4.74 18.48
N ASN A 302 4.71 -4.01 19.50
CA ASN A 302 5.15 -4.60 20.76
C ASN A 302 4.03 -5.41 21.46
N LEU A 303 2.79 -4.95 21.36
CA LEU A 303 1.65 -5.69 21.90
C LEU A 303 1.33 -6.92 21.05
N LEU A 304 1.23 -6.77 19.74
CA LEU A 304 0.90 -7.87 18.82
C LEU A 304 1.94 -9.00 18.84
N ALA A 305 3.23 -8.66 18.84
CA ALA A 305 4.30 -9.64 18.75
C ALA A 305 4.36 -10.63 19.93
N TYR A 306 3.71 -10.32 21.03
CA TYR A 306 3.60 -11.23 22.19
C TYR A 306 2.19 -11.84 22.36
N ALA A 307 1.24 -11.53 21.49
CA ALA A 307 -0.06 -12.15 21.49
C ALA A 307 0.01 -13.59 20.95
N ASP A 308 -0.81 -14.49 21.47
CA ASP A 308 -0.85 -15.88 20.99
C ASP A 308 -1.41 -15.93 19.55
N PHE A 309 -2.35 -15.06 19.21
CA PHE A 309 -2.90 -14.83 17.87
C PHE A 309 -3.76 -13.55 17.83
N PHE A 310 -4.18 -13.22 16.63
CA PHE A 310 -5.05 -12.07 16.37
C PHE A 310 -6.34 -12.50 15.66
N ILE A 311 -7.46 -11.86 15.98
CA ILE A 311 -8.72 -12.00 15.24
C ILE A 311 -9.14 -10.64 14.73
N GLY A 312 -9.38 -10.50 13.44
CA GLY A 312 -9.80 -9.22 12.87
C GLY A 312 -10.41 -9.31 11.49
N LEU A 313 -10.59 -8.14 10.92
CA LEU A 313 -11.25 -7.93 9.64
C LEU A 313 -10.19 -7.73 8.53
N GLY A 314 -10.62 -7.65 7.27
CA GLY A 314 -9.79 -7.20 6.15
C GLY A 314 -9.37 -5.73 6.31
N SER A 315 -8.51 -5.45 7.29
CA SER A 315 -8.11 -4.10 7.69
C SER A 315 -6.65 -4.02 8.13
N GLY A 316 -6.15 -2.81 8.33
CA GLY A 316 -4.73 -2.57 8.58
C GLY A 316 -4.15 -3.26 9.80
N LEU A 317 -4.91 -3.43 10.90
CA LEU A 317 -4.41 -4.14 12.09
C LEU A 317 -4.19 -5.62 11.85
N SER A 318 -4.98 -6.27 10.97
CA SER A 318 -4.74 -7.65 10.56
C SER A 318 -3.45 -7.79 9.74
N TRP A 319 -3.17 -6.83 8.85
CA TRP A 319 -1.90 -6.76 8.11
C TRP A 319 -0.71 -6.57 9.04
N LEU A 320 -0.86 -5.68 10.04
CA LEU A 320 0.19 -5.45 11.03
C LEU A 320 0.45 -6.69 11.88
N ALA A 321 -0.60 -7.40 12.31
CA ALA A 321 -0.49 -8.64 13.06
C ALA A 321 0.21 -9.74 12.24
N ASN A 322 -0.15 -9.87 10.95
CA ASN A 322 0.54 -10.78 10.04
C ASN A 322 2.03 -10.45 9.90
N ALA A 323 2.37 -9.17 9.73
CA ALA A 323 3.76 -8.72 9.66
C ALA A 323 4.53 -8.93 10.97
N CYS A 324 3.86 -8.96 12.13
CA CYS A 324 4.46 -9.40 13.40
C CYS A 324 4.67 -10.91 13.48
N GLY A 325 4.26 -11.68 12.47
CA GLY A 325 4.45 -13.14 12.41
C GLY A 325 3.53 -13.94 13.32
N ILE A 326 2.51 -13.32 13.91
CA ILE A 326 1.51 -14.04 14.72
C ILE A 326 0.38 -14.59 13.85
N PRO A 327 -0.24 -15.71 14.22
CA PRO A 327 -1.36 -16.26 13.48
C PRO A 327 -2.55 -15.30 13.46
N VAL A 328 -3.23 -15.17 12.31
CA VAL A 328 -4.38 -14.29 12.16
C VAL A 328 -5.61 -15.07 11.71
N VAL A 329 -6.66 -15.01 12.52
CA VAL A 329 -8.02 -15.38 12.08
C VAL A 329 -8.62 -14.16 11.39
N LEU A 330 -8.83 -14.26 10.08
CA LEU A 330 -9.27 -13.15 9.24
C LEU A 330 -10.73 -13.33 8.83
N ILE A 331 -11.61 -12.49 9.36
CA ILE A 331 -13.03 -12.45 8.99
C ILE A 331 -13.18 -11.49 7.82
N SER A 332 -13.52 -12.01 6.63
CA SER A 332 -13.61 -11.19 5.43
C SER A 332 -14.64 -11.72 4.45
N GLY A 333 -15.57 -10.85 4.02
CA GLY A 333 -16.53 -11.10 2.95
C GLY A 333 -16.44 -10.08 1.82
N PHE A 334 -15.84 -8.94 2.06
CA PHE A 334 -15.74 -7.82 1.13
C PHE A 334 -14.72 -8.04 0.01
N SER A 335 -13.56 -8.60 0.33
CA SER A 335 -12.48 -8.89 -0.61
C SER A 335 -12.32 -10.39 -0.87
N LEU A 336 -11.87 -10.75 -2.08
CA LEU A 336 -11.41 -12.09 -2.38
C LEU A 336 -10.07 -12.39 -1.66
N PRO A 337 -9.70 -13.68 -1.48
CA PRO A 337 -8.44 -14.04 -0.82
C PRO A 337 -7.20 -13.34 -1.39
N MET A 338 -7.15 -13.13 -2.70
CA MET A 338 -6.03 -12.45 -3.35
C MET A 338 -5.88 -10.97 -2.98
N GLY A 339 -6.94 -10.33 -2.48
CA GLY A 339 -6.92 -8.92 -2.07
C GLY A 339 -6.30 -8.68 -0.70
N GLU A 340 -5.84 -9.73 -0.03
CA GLU A 340 -5.30 -9.68 1.33
C GLU A 340 -4.08 -10.60 1.49
N PHE A 341 -3.45 -10.58 2.66
CA PHE A 341 -2.37 -11.53 2.98
C PHE A 341 -2.92 -12.97 3.11
N GLU A 342 -2.05 -13.93 2.90
CA GLU A 342 -2.38 -15.34 3.02
C GLU A 342 -2.49 -15.77 4.48
N THR A 343 -3.61 -16.39 4.85
CA THR A 343 -3.79 -17.06 6.14
C THR A 343 -4.66 -18.30 5.96
N PRO A 344 -4.30 -19.45 6.57
CA PRO A 344 -5.15 -20.65 6.55
C PRO A 344 -6.42 -20.50 7.41
N TYR A 345 -6.50 -19.46 8.22
CA TYR A 345 -7.60 -19.21 9.16
C TYR A 345 -8.55 -18.10 8.68
N ARG A 346 -8.70 -17.97 7.36
CA ARG A 346 -9.68 -17.07 6.77
C ARG A 346 -11.09 -17.61 6.96
N VAL A 347 -12.00 -16.74 7.40
CA VAL A 347 -13.43 -17.03 7.57
C VAL A 347 -14.23 -16.17 6.59
N THR A 348 -14.93 -16.84 5.68
CA THR A 348 -15.82 -16.19 4.70
C THR A 348 -17.00 -17.09 4.41
N ASN A 349 -18.16 -16.52 4.09
CA ASN A 349 -19.31 -17.29 3.59
C ASN A 349 -19.39 -17.13 2.06
N GLN A 350 -18.98 -18.17 1.35
CA GLN A 350 -18.99 -18.19 -0.13
C GLN A 350 -20.38 -18.50 -0.73
N LEU A 351 -21.36 -18.82 0.10
CA LEU A 351 -22.73 -19.16 -0.36
C LEU A 351 -23.61 -17.90 -0.52
N VAL A 352 -23.11 -16.74 -0.15
CA VAL A 352 -23.79 -15.45 -0.27
C VAL A 352 -22.97 -14.49 -1.14
N CYS A 353 -23.50 -13.32 -1.45
CA CYS A 353 -22.76 -12.27 -2.14
C CYS A 353 -21.46 -11.93 -1.36
N HIS A 354 -20.32 -11.89 -2.05
CA HIS A 354 -19.01 -11.60 -1.46
C HIS A 354 -18.03 -11.07 -2.51
N GLY A 355 -16.90 -10.51 -2.11
CA GLY A 355 -15.79 -10.14 -2.99
C GLY A 355 -16.03 -8.91 -3.88
N CYS A 356 -16.99 -8.03 -3.55
CA CYS A 356 -17.32 -6.88 -4.38
C CYS A 356 -16.18 -5.84 -4.49
N TYR A 357 -15.21 -5.84 -3.59
CA TYR A 357 -13.99 -5.05 -3.76
C TYR A 357 -13.25 -5.42 -5.07
N ASN A 358 -13.14 -6.70 -5.38
CA ASN A 358 -12.44 -7.19 -6.56
C ASN A 358 -13.30 -7.21 -7.82
N ASP A 359 -14.56 -6.78 -7.75
CA ASP A 359 -15.43 -6.62 -8.91
C ASP A 359 -15.31 -5.20 -9.48
N ILE A 360 -14.55 -5.06 -10.56
CA ILE A 360 -14.29 -3.76 -11.22
C ILE A 360 -15.53 -3.14 -11.88
N ARG A 361 -16.62 -3.91 -12.03
CA ARG A 361 -17.88 -3.42 -12.62
C ARG A 361 -18.67 -2.53 -11.67
N VAL A 362 -18.33 -2.54 -10.38
CA VAL A 362 -19.03 -1.78 -9.34
C VAL A 362 -18.12 -0.79 -8.65
N ASN A 363 -18.72 0.28 -8.15
CA ASN A 363 -18.04 1.21 -7.27
C ASN A 363 -18.13 0.68 -5.83
N TRP A 364 -17.05 0.12 -5.32
CA TRP A 364 -17.00 -0.44 -3.96
C TRP A 364 -17.21 0.64 -2.86
N LYS A 365 -17.01 1.92 -3.17
CA LYS A 365 -17.27 3.03 -2.25
C LYS A 365 -18.75 3.25 -1.95
N ASP A 366 -19.63 2.63 -2.73
CA ASP A 366 -21.08 2.66 -2.51
C ASP A 366 -21.54 1.74 -1.36
N ASP A 367 -20.65 1.34 -0.47
CA ASP A 367 -20.85 0.44 0.66
C ASP A 367 -21.26 -0.97 0.25
N CYS A 368 -22.50 -1.19 -0.15
CA CYS A 368 -23.02 -2.48 -0.64
C CYS A 368 -23.55 -2.33 -2.07
N PRO A 369 -22.67 -2.35 -3.09
CA PRO A 369 -23.03 -1.95 -4.44
C PRO A 369 -24.13 -2.81 -5.08
N TYR A 370 -24.30 -4.07 -4.64
CA TYR A 370 -25.30 -4.96 -5.19
C TYR A 370 -26.62 -4.99 -4.42
N HIS A 371 -26.60 -4.74 -3.11
CA HIS A 371 -27.76 -4.97 -2.23
C HIS A 371 -28.11 -3.81 -1.30
N LYS A 372 -27.56 -2.62 -1.55
CA LYS A 372 -27.84 -1.43 -0.74
C LYS A 372 -29.33 -1.16 -0.61
N GLY A 373 -29.80 -0.98 0.63
CA GLY A 373 -31.22 -0.71 0.94
C GLY A 373 -32.14 -1.94 0.81
N THR A 374 -31.62 -3.15 0.69
CA THR A 374 -32.40 -4.40 0.71
C THR A 374 -32.10 -5.22 1.95
N GLU A 375 -32.89 -6.28 2.21
CA GLU A 375 -32.64 -7.22 3.32
C GLU A 375 -31.28 -7.93 3.21
N ARG A 376 -30.72 -8.02 2.00
CA ARG A 376 -29.42 -8.63 1.71
C ARG A 376 -28.26 -7.67 1.88
N GLU A 377 -28.48 -6.42 2.27
CA GLU A 377 -27.43 -5.45 2.48
C GLU A 377 -26.40 -5.95 3.52
N PHE A 378 -25.13 -5.94 3.11
CA PHE A 378 -24.01 -6.50 3.90
C PHE A 378 -24.16 -7.98 4.28
N GLU A 379 -24.87 -8.80 3.50
CA GLU A 379 -25.04 -10.22 3.83
C GLU A 379 -23.69 -10.95 3.94
N CYS A 380 -22.66 -10.51 3.21
CA CYS A 380 -21.30 -11.04 3.33
C CYS A 380 -20.70 -10.93 4.74
N GLY A 381 -21.01 -9.86 5.47
CA GLY A 381 -20.61 -9.68 6.86
C GLY A 381 -21.62 -10.23 7.87
N LYS A 382 -22.92 -10.17 7.55
CA LYS A 382 -24.00 -10.62 8.45
C LYS A 382 -24.14 -12.14 8.51
N SER A 383 -23.74 -12.87 7.48
CA SER A 383 -23.95 -14.32 7.37
C SER A 383 -22.78 -15.19 7.85
N ILE A 384 -21.64 -14.60 8.20
CA ILE A 384 -20.55 -15.33 8.85
C ILE A 384 -20.95 -15.55 10.30
N THR A 385 -21.16 -16.81 10.70
CA THR A 385 -21.63 -17.14 12.06
C THR A 385 -20.48 -17.17 13.07
N PRO A 386 -20.73 -16.89 14.35
CA PRO A 386 -19.73 -17.04 15.41
C PRO A 386 -19.12 -18.44 15.48
N LEU A 387 -19.92 -19.48 15.19
CA LEU A 387 -19.43 -20.86 15.12
C LEU A 387 -18.31 -21.05 14.08
N GLN A 388 -18.44 -20.43 12.89
CA GLN A 388 -17.40 -20.50 11.88
C GLN A 388 -16.08 -19.82 12.35
N VAL A 389 -16.20 -18.72 13.08
CA VAL A 389 -15.03 -18.04 13.67
C VAL A 389 -14.40 -18.89 14.75
N VAL A 390 -15.19 -19.44 15.67
CA VAL A 390 -14.74 -20.36 16.72
C VAL A 390 -14.03 -21.57 16.12
N GLN A 391 -14.57 -22.21 15.10
CA GLN A 391 -13.95 -23.33 14.39
C GLN A 391 -12.58 -22.96 13.77
N ALA A 392 -12.46 -21.72 13.25
CA ALA A 392 -11.16 -21.25 12.75
C ALA A 392 -10.14 -21.05 13.89
N VAL A 393 -10.59 -20.54 15.05
CA VAL A 393 -9.76 -20.42 16.26
C VAL A 393 -9.32 -21.80 16.75
N GLU A 394 -10.24 -22.77 16.88
CA GLU A 394 -9.91 -24.15 17.29
C GLU A 394 -8.90 -24.80 16.37
N ARG A 395 -9.08 -24.63 15.05
CA ARG A 395 -8.10 -25.11 14.05
C ARG A 395 -6.74 -24.46 14.27
N LEU A 396 -6.69 -23.13 14.46
CA LEU A 396 -5.44 -22.40 14.72
C LEU A 396 -4.73 -22.92 15.98
N ILE A 397 -5.48 -23.05 17.08
CA ILE A 397 -4.92 -23.56 18.36
C ILE A 397 -4.33 -24.96 18.18
N ARG A 398 -5.06 -25.85 17.50
CA ARG A 398 -4.59 -27.22 17.22
C ARG A 398 -3.35 -27.22 16.32
N ASP A 399 -3.39 -26.51 15.19
CA ASP A 399 -2.31 -26.52 14.19
C ASP A 399 -1.01 -25.91 14.73
N ARG A 400 -1.12 -24.99 15.69
CA ARG A 400 0.02 -24.35 16.35
C ARG A 400 0.41 -24.98 17.67
N SER A 401 -0.25 -26.07 18.09
CA SER A 401 -0.01 -26.75 19.37
C SER A 401 -0.03 -25.81 20.56
N ILE A 402 -0.94 -24.82 20.51
CA ILE A 402 -1.08 -23.82 21.57
C ILE A 402 -1.75 -24.52 22.79
N ALA A 403 -1.07 -24.56 23.92
CA ALA A 403 -1.62 -25.18 25.12
C ALA A 403 -2.88 -24.42 25.60
N ILE A 404 -3.98 -25.11 25.82
CA ILE A 404 -5.20 -24.56 26.43
C ILE A 404 -5.12 -24.87 27.93
N MET A 405 -5.40 -23.90 28.80
CA MET A 405 -5.60 -24.16 30.21
C MET A 405 -6.97 -24.86 30.36
N GLY A 406 -6.95 -26.12 30.76
CA GLY A 406 -8.13 -26.91 31.04
C GLY A 406 -8.78 -26.52 32.37
#